data_a98ff2f2249848a365ef9deb9176c866
#
_entry.id   a98ff2f2249848a365ef9deb9176c866
#
_cell.length_a   1.000
_cell.length_b   1.000
_cell.length_c   1.000
_cell.angle_alpha   90.00
_cell.angle_beta   90.00
_cell.angle_gamma   90.00
#
_symmetry.space_group_name_H-M   'P 1'
#
loop_
_entity.id
_entity.type
_entity.pdbx_description
1 polymer ?
#
loop_
_entity_poly.entity_id
_entity_poly.type
_entity_poly.pdbx_seq_one_letter_code
_entity_poly.pdbx_strand_id
1 'polypeptide(L)'
;REAHIVIATEGSSSRGHAGCNNFFGSFETSGDTLSFSALGSTMMACPEGMDTEQAFLQTLGDTTRYEISGQFLTLYADDRPLARLEAVYL
;
A
#
# COMPACT_ATOMS: atom_id res chain seq x y z
N ARG A 1 -0.15 11.75 11.10
CA ARG A 1 0.77 10.67 10.76
C ARG A 1 0.50 10.18 9.35
N GLU A 2 1.54 10.11 8.54
CA GLU A 2 1.40 9.75 7.14
C GLU A 2 1.20 8.25 6.94
N ALA A 3 0.34 7.90 6.00
CA ALA A 3 0.23 6.51 5.55
C ALA A 3 1.47 6.14 4.75
N HIS A 4 2.01 4.94 4.97
CA HIS A 4 3.18 4.47 4.24
C HIS A 4 3.15 2.95 4.12
N ILE A 5 3.97 2.44 3.20
CA ILE A 5 4.11 1.01 3.00
C ILE A 5 5.60 0.67 2.85
N VAL A 6 5.99 -0.44 3.45
CA VAL A 6 7.31 -1.04 3.28
C VAL A 6 7.12 -2.36 2.56
N ILE A 7 7.83 -2.52 1.43
CA ILE A 7 7.77 -3.74 0.63
C ILE A 7 9.11 -4.45 0.80
N ALA A 8 9.07 -5.67 1.33
CA ALA A 8 10.27 -6.45 1.52
C ALA A 8 10.75 -7.01 0.19
N THR A 9 12.05 -6.89 -0.09
CA THR A 9 12.64 -7.41 -1.32
C THR A 9 12.83 -8.93 -1.26
N GLU A 10 12.79 -9.51 -0.06
CA GLU A 10 12.85 -10.95 0.13
C GLU A 10 11.54 -11.43 0.73
N GLY A 11 11.06 -12.54 0.24
CA GLY A 11 9.78 -13.06 0.63
C GLY A 11 8.67 -12.25 0.04
N SER A 12 7.53 -12.26 0.10
CA SER A 12 6.47 -11.50 -0.55
C SER A 12 5.63 -10.77 0.49
N SER A 13 6.31 -10.07 1.41
CA SER A 13 5.62 -9.41 2.50
C SER A 13 5.61 -7.89 2.35
N SER A 14 4.55 -7.29 2.81
CA SER A 14 4.41 -5.84 2.91
C SER A 14 3.90 -5.49 4.29
N ARG A 15 4.23 -4.29 4.74
CA ARG A 15 3.77 -3.78 6.02
C ARG A 15 3.82 -2.26 5.98
N GLY A 16 3.13 -1.63 6.88
CA GLY A 16 3.16 -0.18 6.97
C GLY A 16 2.17 0.36 7.96
N HIS A 17 1.87 1.64 7.78
CA HIS A 17 0.92 2.36 8.61
C HIS A 17 -0.13 2.97 7.70
N ALA A 18 -1.39 2.74 8.00
CA ALA A 18 -2.49 3.11 7.11
C ALA A 18 -3.22 4.39 7.52
N GLY A 19 -2.74 5.06 8.55
CA GLY A 19 -3.36 6.28 9.06
C GLY A 19 -3.63 6.20 10.55
N CYS A 20 -4.21 5.13 11.02
CA CYS A 20 -4.43 4.84 12.45
C CYS A 20 -3.70 3.58 12.86
N ASN A 21 -3.93 2.50 12.14
CA ASN A 21 -3.39 1.19 12.48
C ASN A 21 -2.21 0.82 11.60
N ASN A 22 -1.35 -0.06 12.12
CA ASN A 22 -0.35 -0.72 11.32
C ASN A 22 -1.03 -1.83 10.52
N PHE A 23 -0.55 -2.07 9.31
CA PHE A 23 -1.06 -3.15 8.48
C PHE A 23 0.07 -4.03 8.01
N PHE A 24 -0.30 -5.22 7.55
CA PHE A 24 0.64 -6.21 7.02
C PHE A 24 -0.11 -7.05 5.99
N GLY A 25 0.65 -7.65 5.09
CA GLY A 25 0.07 -8.51 4.08
C GLY A 25 1.12 -9.08 3.16
N SER A 26 0.67 -9.82 2.16
CA SER A 26 1.50 -10.37 1.11
C SER A 26 1.31 -9.60 -0.17
N PHE A 27 2.28 -9.70 -1.07
CA PHE A 27 2.13 -9.13 -2.40
C PHE A 27 2.74 -10.06 -3.43
N GLU A 28 2.27 -9.92 -4.68
CA GLU A 28 2.81 -10.65 -5.82
C GLU A 28 3.00 -9.69 -6.98
N THR A 29 4.11 -9.86 -7.69
CA THR A 29 4.40 -9.08 -8.89
C THR A 29 4.76 -10.00 -10.03
N SER A 30 4.40 -9.59 -11.25
CA SER A 30 4.81 -10.26 -12.48
C SER A 30 4.79 -9.21 -13.58
N GLY A 31 5.98 -8.83 -14.10
CA GLY A 31 6.05 -7.71 -15.00
C GLY A 31 5.60 -6.43 -14.31
N ASP A 32 4.58 -5.79 -14.84
CA ASP A 32 4.00 -4.59 -14.24
C ASP A 32 2.76 -4.86 -13.40
N THR A 33 2.38 -6.12 -13.22
CA THR A 33 1.25 -6.44 -12.35
C THR A 33 1.70 -6.45 -10.90
N LEU A 34 0.78 -6.07 -10.01
CA LEU A 34 1.02 -6.03 -8.58
C LEU A 34 -0.30 -6.27 -7.88
N SER A 35 -0.32 -7.23 -6.97
CA SER A 35 -1.51 -7.46 -6.16
C SER A 35 -1.11 -7.65 -4.70
N PHE A 36 -1.95 -7.15 -3.81
CA PHE A 36 -1.81 -7.32 -2.37
C PHE A 36 -2.87 -8.29 -1.89
N SER A 37 -2.49 -9.17 -0.99
CA SER A 37 -3.42 -10.17 -0.45
C SER A 37 -3.16 -10.38 1.04
N ALA A 38 -4.11 -11.04 1.69
CA ALA A 38 -4.04 -11.36 3.12
C ALA A 38 -3.76 -10.11 3.97
N LEU A 39 -4.35 -8.96 3.58
CA LEU A 39 -4.16 -7.71 4.30
C LEU A 39 -4.85 -7.78 5.66
N GLY A 40 -4.09 -7.51 6.70
CA GLY A 40 -4.58 -7.42 8.06
C GLY A 40 -4.06 -6.17 8.72
N SER A 41 -4.65 -5.81 9.84
CA SER A 41 -4.23 -4.62 10.56
C SER A 41 -4.50 -4.77 12.05
N THR A 42 -3.81 -3.95 12.87
CA THR A 42 -4.21 -3.78 14.25
C THR A 42 -5.57 -3.10 14.30
N MET A 43 -6.23 -3.21 15.44
CA MET A 43 -7.64 -2.82 15.54
C MET A 43 -7.83 -1.73 16.58
N MET A 44 -7.14 -0.62 16.39
CA MET A 44 -7.32 0.55 17.26
C MET A 44 -8.35 1.49 16.64
N ALA A 45 -9.06 2.22 17.50
CA ALA A 45 -9.93 3.29 17.05
C ALA A 45 -9.25 4.62 17.37
N CYS A 46 -9.08 5.45 16.36
CA CYS A 46 -8.42 6.74 16.49
C CYS A 46 -9.42 7.86 16.23
N PRO A 47 -9.29 9.01 16.93
CA PRO A 47 -10.17 10.15 16.63
C PRO A 47 -9.93 10.72 15.23
N GLU A 48 -8.71 10.51 14.68
CA GLU A 48 -8.35 10.97 13.34
C GLU A 48 -7.63 9.85 12.62
N GLY A 49 -7.69 9.87 11.29
CA GLY A 49 -6.95 8.95 10.46
C GLY A 49 -7.72 7.72 10.00
N MET A 50 -8.93 7.49 10.50
CA MET A 50 -9.72 6.32 10.10
C MET A 50 -10.15 6.40 8.64
N ASP A 51 -10.52 7.58 8.16
CA ASP A 51 -10.91 7.75 6.76
C ASP A 51 -9.72 7.51 5.84
N THR A 52 -8.54 8.02 6.22
CA THR A 52 -7.30 7.80 5.48
C THR A 52 -6.97 6.31 5.46
N GLU A 53 -7.13 5.64 6.60
CA GLU A 53 -6.85 4.21 6.69
C GLU A 53 -7.74 3.39 5.77
N GLN A 54 -9.04 3.65 5.78
CA GLN A 54 -9.96 2.92 4.92
C GLN A 54 -9.63 3.14 3.46
N ALA A 55 -9.36 4.40 3.07
CA ALA A 55 -9.02 4.73 1.70
C ALA A 55 -7.71 4.04 1.28
N PHE A 56 -6.70 4.04 2.16
CA PHE A 56 -5.40 3.45 1.85
C PHE A 56 -5.49 1.94 1.69
N LEU A 57 -6.15 1.26 2.63
CA LEU A 57 -6.31 -0.19 2.55
C LEU A 57 -7.18 -0.60 1.37
N GLN A 58 -8.21 0.18 1.06
CA GLN A 58 -9.03 -0.05 -0.13
C GLN A 58 -8.19 0.08 -1.40
N THR A 59 -7.33 1.10 -1.46
CA THR A 59 -6.43 1.31 -2.58
C THR A 59 -5.52 0.11 -2.78
N LEU A 60 -4.92 -0.41 -1.70
CA LEU A 60 -4.06 -1.59 -1.80
C LEU A 60 -4.85 -2.79 -2.31
N GLY A 61 -6.06 -2.98 -1.80
CA GLY A 61 -6.90 -4.11 -2.22
C GLY A 61 -7.33 -4.02 -3.69
N ASP A 62 -7.46 -2.81 -4.22
CA ASP A 62 -7.89 -2.59 -5.60
C ASP A 62 -6.74 -2.58 -6.59
N THR A 63 -5.49 -2.58 -6.12
CA THR A 63 -4.32 -2.47 -6.98
C THR A 63 -4.15 -3.72 -7.83
N THR A 64 -3.97 -3.52 -9.14
CA THR A 64 -3.68 -4.61 -10.08
C THR A 64 -2.37 -4.41 -10.82
N ARG A 65 -1.85 -3.18 -10.85
CA ARG A 65 -0.69 -2.83 -11.65
C ARG A 65 0.05 -1.66 -11.00
N TYR A 66 1.32 -1.49 -11.36
CA TYR A 66 2.12 -0.39 -10.85
C TYR A 66 3.04 0.16 -11.93
N GLU A 67 3.49 1.41 -11.73
CA GLU A 67 4.52 2.03 -12.53
C GLU A 67 5.49 2.76 -11.61
N ILE A 68 6.77 2.70 -11.94
CA ILE A 68 7.81 3.41 -11.20
C ILE A 68 8.41 4.45 -12.13
N SER A 69 8.49 5.69 -11.65
CA SER A 69 9.12 6.79 -12.37
C SER A 69 9.94 7.59 -11.36
N GLY A 70 11.28 7.51 -11.49
CA GLY A 70 12.16 8.14 -10.52
C GLY A 70 11.93 7.59 -9.13
N GLN A 71 11.54 8.46 -8.20
CA GLN A 71 11.28 8.09 -6.82
C GLN A 71 9.79 7.84 -6.55
N PHE A 72 8.97 7.83 -7.59
CA PHE A 72 7.52 7.71 -7.41
C PHE A 72 7.04 6.35 -7.87
N LEU A 73 6.17 5.78 -7.06
CA LEU A 73 5.45 4.55 -7.36
C LEU A 73 3.98 4.91 -7.51
N THR A 74 3.41 4.62 -8.67
CA THR A 74 1.98 4.82 -8.89
C THR A 74 1.28 3.48 -8.92
N LEU A 75 0.22 3.36 -8.14
CA LEU A 75 -0.62 2.16 -8.09
C LEU A 75 -1.86 2.36 -8.96
N TYR A 76 -2.22 1.33 -9.70
CA TYR A 76 -3.33 1.38 -10.65
C TYR A 76 -4.30 0.24 -10.41
N ALA A 77 -5.58 0.52 -10.66
CA ALA A 77 -6.58 -0.52 -10.92
C ALA A 77 -6.78 -0.53 -12.43
N ASP A 78 -6.16 -1.50 -13.10
CA ASP A 78 -6.07 -1.57 -14.56
C ASP A 78 -5.46 -0.26 -15.11
N ASP A 79 -6.23 0.57 -15.78
CA ASP A 79 -5.72 1.83 -16.34
C ASP A 79 -6.01 3.04 -15.45
N ARG A 80 -6.68 2.87 -14.34
CA ARG A 80 -7.08 3.96 -13.48
C ARG A 80 -6.06 4.16 -12.37
N PRO A 81 -5.40 5.33 -12.29
CA PRO A 81 -4.46 5.57 -11.19
C PRO A 81 -5.21 5.70 -9.87
N LEU A 82 -4.70 5.04 -8.84
CA LEU A 82 -5.30 5.04 -7.51
C LEU A 82 -4.52 5.91 -6.54
N ALA A 83 -3.19 5.81 -6.55
CA ALA A 83 -2.36 6.52 -5.61
C ALA A 83 -0.94 6.61 -6.12
N ARG A 84 -0.22 7.64 -5.69
CA ARG A 84 1.19 7.80 -5.97
C ARG A 84 1.94 7.92 -4.64
N LEU A 85 2.97 7.11 -4.50
CA LEU A 85 3.80 7.05 -3.30
C LEU A 85 5.21 7.48 -3.65
N GLU A 86 5.86 8.18 -2.73
CA GLU A 86 7.25 8.60 -2.91
C GLU A 86 8.15 7.66 -2.12
N ALA A 87 9.24 7.22 -2.76
CA ALA A 87 10.22 6.38 -2.08
C ALA A 87 11.00 7.22 -1.07
N VAL A 88 11.17 6.67 0.13
CA VAL A 88 11.97 7.28 1.19
C VAL A 88 13.10 6.30 1.49
N TYR A 89 14.32 6.76 1.35
CA TYR A 89 15.50 5.95 1.65
C TYR A 89 16.00 6.28 3.04
N LEU A 90 16.13 5.26 3.85
CA LEU A 90 16.56 5.41 5.24
C LEU A 90 18.03 5.02 5.43
#